data_2e8ee1a52986be3bbda365c45f3b9822
#
_entry.id   2e8ee1a52986be3bbda365c45f3b9822
#
_cell.length_a   1.000
_cell.length_b   1.000
_cell.length_c   1.000
_cell.angle_alpha   90.00
_cell.angle_beta   90.00
_cell.angle_gamma   90.00
#
_symmetry.space_group_name_H-M   'P 1'
#
loop_
_entity.id
_entity.type
_entity.pdbx_description
1 polymer ?
#
loop_
_entity_poly.entity_id
_entity_poly.type
_entity_poly.pdbx_seq_one_letter_code
_entity_poly.pdbx_strand_id
1 'polypeptide(L)'
;MIDLSKKYILDKNITNPSEVVIYTTIVVGFFGLLHFFCDKKCRSPKKINSKLLLFLLLLGFLGYCFNIAFTYSMKLSPDVTLVGMIVSLNIIFLYLGSSIFFEASPKFNFDVFFGLILILIGINIISKKF
;
A
#
# COMPACT_ATOMS: atom_id res chain seq x y z
N MET A 1 -6.05 11.25 4.11
CA MET A 1 -5.40 12.59 4.23
C MET A 1 -4.06 12.66 3.50
N ILE A 2 -3.13 11.73 3.70
CA ILE A 2 -1.81 11.71 3.04
C ILE A 2 -1.93 11.74 1.51
N ASP A 3 -2.86 10.98 0.92
CA ASP A 3 -3.02 10.88 -0.53
C ASP A 3 -3.58 12.15 -1.16
N LEU A 4 -4.48 12.84 -0.47
CA LEU A 4 -4.98 14.15 -0.89
C LEU A 4 -3.87 15.21 -0.91
N SER A 5 -2.97 15.17 0.10
CA SER A 5 -1.83 16.07 0.15
C SER A 5 -0.84 15.79 -0.98
N LYS A 6 -0.57 14.51 -1.30
CA LYS A 6 0.24 14.11 -2.45
C LYS A 6 -0.38 14.60 -3.77
N LYS A 7 -1.68 14.40 -3.95
CA LYS A 7 -2.39 14.86 -5.17
C LYS A 7 -2.29 16.37 -5.32
N TYR A 8 -2.50 17.14 -4.25
CA TYR A 8 -2.38 18.60 -4.28
C TYR A 8 -1.00 19.09 -4.74
N ILE A 9 0.07 18.45 -4.24
CA ILE A 9 1.45 18.76 -4.63
C ILE A 9 1.71 18.43 -6.11
N LEU A 10 1.17 17.32 -6.59
CA LEU A 10 1.32 16.87 -7.97
C LEU A 10 0.53 17.73 -8.96
N ASP A 11 -0.70 18.13 -8.63
CA ASP A 11 -1.55 18.97 -9.48
C ASP A 11 -0.98 20.37 -9.67
N LYS A 12 -0.30 20.90 -8.65
CA LYS A 12 0.41 22.19 -8.75
C LYS A 12 1.74 22.13 -9.49
N ASN A 13 2.16 20.96 -9.98
CA ASN A 13 3.46 20.72 -10.61
C ASN A 13 4.66 21.23 -9.79
N ILE A 14 4.53 21.24 -8.45
CA ILE A 14 5.57 21.70 -7.54
C ILE A 14 6.76 20.74 -7.59
N THR A 15 6.48 19.42 -7.74
CA THR A 15 7.49 18.36 -7.78
C THR A 15 7.11 17.25 -8.75
N ASN A 16 8.09 16.47 -9.18
CA ASN A 16 7.87 15.26 -9.96
C ASN A 16 7.35 14.11 -9.07
N PRO A 17 6.53 13.17 -9.59
CA PRO A 17 6.05 12.03 -8.83
C PRO A 17 7.17 11.23 -8.15
N SER A 18 8.31 11.05 -8.84
CA SER A 18 9.47 10.35 -8.28
C SER A 18 10.07 11.06 -7.08
N GLU A 19 10.16 12.40 -7.12
CA GLU A 19 10.66 13.20 -5.99
C GLU A 19 9.75 13.10 -4.78
N VAL A 20 8.43 13.15 -4.98
CA VAL A 20 7.45 12.97 -3.90
C VAL A 20 7.64 11.61 -3.22
N VAL A 21 7.87 10.55 -4.00
CA VAL A 21 8.10 9.20 -3.45
C VAL A 21 9.42 9.14 -2.69
N ILE A 22 10.50 9.72 -3.23
CA ILE A 22 11.81 9.74 -2.57
C ILE A 22 11.72 10.47 -1.22
N TYR A 23 11.18 11.69 -1.20
CA TYR A 23 11.07 12.47 0.04
C TYR A 23 10.17 11.79 1.07
N THR A 24 9.02 11.25 0.66
CA THR A 24 8.15 10.53 1.59
C THR A 24 8.81 9.27 2.15
N THR A 25 9.57 8.54 1.33
CA THR A 25 10.30 7.33 1.79
C THR A 25 11.40 7.69 2.78
N ILE A 26 12.15 8.78 2.56
CA ILE A 26 13.17 9.27 3.49
C ILE A 26 12.55 9.64 4.82
N VAL A 27 11.43 10.39 4.81
CA VAL A 27 10.74 10.81 6.04
C VAL A 27 10.21 9.59 6.80
N VAL A 28 9.58 8.63 6.12
CA VAL A 28 9.10 7.38 6.74
C VAL A 28 10.28 6.58 7.32
N GLY A 29 11.39 6.49 6.59
CA GLY A 29 12.63 5.86 7.07
C GLY A 29 13.17 6.51 8.33
N PHE A 30 13.17 7.85 8.40
CA PHE A 30 13.57 8.59 9.59
C PHE A 30 12.70 8.27 10.81
N PHE A 31 11.38 8.29 10.66
CA PHE A 31 10.47 7.90 11.73
C PHE A 31 10.63 6.42 12.14
N GLY A 32 10.90 5.55 11.16
CA GLY A 32 11.23 4.14 11.42
C GLY A 32 12.49 4.00 12.29
N LEU A 33 13.55 4.77 12.01
CA LEU A 33 14.76 4.80 12.82
C LEU A 33 14.48 5.34 14.23
N LEU A 34 13.72 6.43 14.36
CA LEU A 34 13.33 6.96 15.67
C LEU A 34 12.57 5.90 16.47
N HIS A 35 11.62 5.22 15.86
CA HIS A 35 10.89 4.13 16.52
C HIS A 35 11.82 3.00 16.98
N PHE A 36 12.76 2.59 16.13
CA PHE A 36 13.75 1.58 16.48
C PHE A 36 14.59 1.97 17.70
N PHE A 37 14.97 3.25 17.81
CA PHE A 37 15.75 3.74 18.98
C PHE A 37 14.90 3.88 20.25
N CYS A 38 13.61 4.21 20.12
CA CYS A 38 12.70 4.38 21.24
C CYS A 38 12.18 3.06 21.80
N ASP A 39 11.95 2.06 20.95
CA ASP A 39 11.40 0.77 21.38
C ASP A 39 12.51 -0.21 21.79
N LYS A 40 12.62 -0.44 23.10
CA LYS A 40 13.57 -1.41 23.68
C LYS A 40 13.38 -2.84 23.15
N LYS A 41 12.15 -3.22 22.74
CA LYS A 41 11.87 -4.55 22.19
C LYS A 41 12.48 -4.73 20.80
N CYS A 42 12.57 -3.66 20.00
CA CYS A 42 13.22 -3.68 18.69
C CYS A 42 14.75 -3.78 18.79
N ARG A 43 15.34 -3.37 19.91
CA ARG A 43 16.79 -3.41 20.16
C ARG A 43 17.34 -4.80 20.48
N SER A 44 16.50 -5.76 20.86
CA SER A 44 17.01 -7.12 21.12
C SER A 44 17.42 -7.77 19.78
N PRO A 45 18.72 -8.12 19.60
CA PRO A 45 19.18 -8.65 18.33
C PRO A 45 18.64 -10.06 18.12
N LYS A 46 17.48 -10.17 17.50
CA LYS A 46 17.10 -11.43 16.88
C LYS A 46 18.09 -11.68 15.75
N LYS A 47 18.74 -12.84 15.76
CA LYS A 47 19.61 -13.24 14.63
C LYS A 47 18.80 -13.21 13.34
N ILE A 48 18.99 -12.17 12.54
CA ILE A 48 18.37 -12.05 11.24
C ILE A 48 19.09 -13.07 10.33
N ASN A 49 18.37 -14.11 9.95
CA ASN A 49 18.88 -15.09 8.99
C ASN A 49 18.99 -14.43 7.61
N SER A 50 20.02 -14.80 6.84
CA SER A 50 20.24 -14.28 5.47
C SER A 50 19.00 -14.40 4.57
N LYS A 51 18.23 -15.48 4.71
CA LYS A 51 16.96 -15.66 3.99
C LYS A 51 15.92 -14.61 4.36
N LEU A 52 15.81 -14.29 5.66
CA LEU A 52 14.89 -13.26 6.14
C LEU A 52 15.32 -11.88 5.65
N LEU A 53 16.62 -11.59 5.67
CA LEU A 53 17.15 -10.33 5.15
C LEU A 53 16.85 -10.15 3.67
N LEU A 54 17.08 -11.18 2.85
CA LEU A 54 16.77 -11.17 1.42
C LEU A 54 15.27 -10.92 1.18
N PHE A 55 14.40 -11.58 1.96
CA PHE A 55 12.97 -11.41 1.87
C PHE A 55 12.52 -9.98 2.22
N LEU A 56 13.10 -9.40 3.27
CA LEU A 56 12.83 -8.01 3.67
C LEU A 56 13.29 -7.01 2.60
N LEU A 57 14.46 -7.23 1.99
CA LEU A 57 14.94 -6.41 0.88
C LEU A 57 14.00 -6.48 -0.33
N LEU A 58 13.53 -7.67 -0.68
CA LEU A 58 12.58 -7.86 -1.78
C LEU A 58 11.25 -7.15 -1.49
N LEU A 59 10.71 -7.27 -0.28
CA LEU A 59 9.49 -6.57 0.13
C LEU A 59 9.67 -5.05 0.08
N GLY A 60 10.80 -4.53 0.55
CA GLY A 60 11.13 -3.11 0.49
C GLY A 60 11.18 -2.60 -0.95
N PHE A 61 11.83 -3.35 -1.83
CA PHE A 61 11.91 -3.03 -3.26
C PHE A 61 10.54 -3.02 -3.93
N LEU A 62 9.73 -4.07 -3.71
CA LEU A 62 8.37 -4.15 -4.26
C LEU A 62 7.47 -3.03 -3.73
N GLY A 63 7.58 -2.72 -2.44
CA GLY A 63 6.86 -1.60 -1.83
C GLY A 63 7.25 -0.25 -2.43
N TYR A 64 8.52 -0.05 -2.73
CA TYR A 64 9.01 1.16 -3.39
C TYR A 64 8.46 1.28 -4.83
N CYS A 65 8.54 0.20 -5.62
CA CYS A 65 7.98 0.15 -6.97
C CYS A 65 6.47 0.43 -6.97
N PHE A 66 5.74 -0.14 -6.03
CA PHE A 66 4.32 0.12 -5.85
C PHE A 66 4.04 1.59 -5.55
N ASN A 67 4.79 2.20 -4.64
CA ASN A 67 4.62 3.62 -4.31
C ASN A 67 4.87 4.54 -5.51
N ILE A 68 5.88 4.24 -6.34
CA ILE A 68 6.13 4.98 -7.58
C ILE A 68 4.92 4.86 -8.52
N ALA A 69 4.50 3.63 -8.84
CA ALA A 69 3.39 3.38 -9.75
C ALA A 69 2.10 4.06 -9.25
N PHE A 70 1.81 3.96 -7.95
CA PHE A 70 0.66 4.59 -7.33
C PHE A 70 0.71 6.12 -7.42
N THR A 71 1.88 6.74 -7.18
CA THR A 71 2.02 8.19 -7.25
C THR A 71 1.90 8.70 -8.69
N TYR A 72 2.42 7.96 -9.68
CA TYR A 72 2.18 8.28 -11.10
C TYR A 72 0.71 8.14 -11.49
N SER A 73 0.03 7.11 -11.01
CA SER A 73 -1.41 6.93 -11.23
C SER A 73 -2.23 8.10 -10.68
N MET A 74 -1.85 8.61 -9.50
CA MET A 74 -2.49 9.80 -8.93
C MET A 74 -2.27 11.05 -9.79
N LYS A 75 -1.10 11.21 -10.40
CA LYS A 75 -0.81 12.36 -11.28
C LYS A 75 -1.63 12.30 -12.56
N LEU A 76 -1.80 11.12 -13.14
CA LEU A 76 -2.50 10.92 -14.41
C LEU A 76 -4.01 10.85 -14.24
N SER A 77 -4.50 10.49 -13.07
CA SER A 77 -5.93 10.36 -12.80
C SER A 77 -6.58 11.72 -12.58
N PRO A 78 -7.74 12.00 -13.19
CA PRO A 78 -8.52 13.20 -12.91
C PRO A 78 -9.03 13.23 -11.45
N ASP A 79 -9.24 12.05 -10.85
CA ASP A 79 -9.75 11.93 -9.49
C ASP A 79 -8.95 10.90 -8.66
N VAL A 80 -8.54 11.32 -7.45
CA VAL A 80 -7.86 10.45 -6.47
C VAL A 80 -8.75 9.29 -6.03
N THR A 81 -10.06 9.48 -6.05
CA THR A 81 -11.04 8.47 -5.65
C THR A 81 -10.94 7.23 -6.52
N LEU A 82 -10.77 7.40 -7.84
CA LEU A 82 -10.57 6.28 -8.77
C LEU A 82 -9.32 5.46 -8.42
N VAL A 83 -8.22 6.14 -8.12
CA VAL A 83 -6.98 5.46 -7.73
C VAL A 83 -7.16 4.71 -6.42
N GLY A 84 -7.82 5.31 -5.44
CA GLY A 84 -8.17 4.67 -4.16
C GLY A 84 -9.03 3.43 -4.34
N MET A 85 -10.00 3.46 -5.26
CA MET A 85 -10.85 2.30 -5.57
C MET A 85 -10.04 1.13 -6.16
N ILE A 86 -9.15 1.41 -7.11
CA ILE A 86 -8.28 0.38 -7.71
C ILE A 86 -7.41 -0.27 -6.64
N VAL A 87 -6.87 0.53 -5.71
CA VAL A 87 -6.08 0.00 -4.57
C VAL A 87 -6.93 -0.84 -3.63
N SER A 88 -8.21 -0.50 -3.45
CA SER A 88 -9.13 -1.29 -2.63
C SER A 88 -9.37 -2.70 -3.20
N LEU A 89 -9.24 -2.91 -4.51
CA LEU A 89 -9.26 -4.24 -5.12
C LEU A 89 -8.13 -5.13 -4.60
N ASN A 90 -7.04 -4.55 -4.10
CA ASN A 90 -5.94 -5.31 -3.51
C ASN A 90 -6.38 -6.14 -2.29
N ILE A 91 -7.42 -5.71 -1.57
CA ILE A 91 -8.01 -6.46 -0.45
C ILE A 91 -8.53 -7.82 -0.93
N ILE A 92 -9.14 -7.86 -2.11
CA ILE A 92 -9.67 -9.09 -2.72
C ILE A 92 -8.51 -10.05 -3.03
N PHE A 93 -7.44 -9.54 -3.65
CA PHE A 93 -6.25 -10.33 -3.98
C PHE A 93 -5.53 -10.83 -2.73
N LEU A 94 -5.43 -10.00 -1.68
CA LEU A 94 -4.85 -10.38 -0.41
C LEU A 94 -5.67 -11.49 0.27
N TYR A 95 -7.00 -11.38 0.26
CA TYR A 95 -7.88 -12.39 0.82
C TYR A 95 -7.77 -13.73 0.08
N LEU A 96 -7.86 -13.71 -1.24
CA LEU A 96 -7.70 -14.91 -2.07
C LEU A 96 -6.30 -15.52 -1.91
N GLY A 97 -5.26 -14.69 -1.96
CA GLY A 97 -3.89 -15.13 -1.75
C GLY A 97 -3.69 -15.74 -0.36
N SER A 98 -4.21 -15.10 0.68
CA SER A 98 -4.09 -15.65 2.05
C SER A 98 -4.79 -16.98 2.20
N SER A 99 -5.93 -17.19 1.54
CA SER A 99 -6.67 -18.45 1.56
C SER A 99 -5.91 -19.59 0.89
N ILE A 100 -5.06 -19.29 -0.09
CA ILE A 100 -4.29 -20.28 -0.84
C ILE A 100 -2.95 -20.60 -0.13
N PHE A 101 -2.27 -19.57 0.40
CA PHE A 101 -0.90 -19.71 0.89
C PHE A 101 -0.78 -19.90 2.39
N PHE A 102 -1.81 -19.57 3.18
CA PHE A 102 -1.76 -19.65 4.63
C PHE A 102 -2.85 -20.58 5.16
N GLU A 103 -2.45 -21.68 5.81
CA GLU A 103 -3.36 -22.65 6.42
C GLU A 103 -4.23 -22.05 7.55
N ALA A 104 -3.75 -20.98 8.18
CA ALA A 104 -4.46 -20.25 9.24
C ALA A 104 -5.39 -19.14 8.72
N SER A 105 -5.61 -19.07 7.40
CA SER A 105 -6.51 -18.06 6.82
C SER A 105 -7.94 -18.29 7.30
N PRO A 106 -8.74 -17.23 7.49
CA PRO A 106 -10.13 -17.37 7.82
C PRO A 106 -10.80 -18.25 6.74
N LYS A 107 -11.46 -19.32 7.18
CA LYS A 107 -12.20 -20.22 6.28
C LYS A 107 -13.10 -19.34 5.40
N PHE A 108 -13.14 -19.67 4.12
CA PHE A 108 -13.98 -18.99 3.16
C PHE A 108 -15.41 -18.93 3.71
N ASN A 109 -15.79 -17.78 4.24
CA ASN A 109 -17.10 -17.60 4.85
C ASN A 109 -17.99 -16.88 3.84
N PHE A 110 -19.25 -17.29 3.76
CA PHE A 110 -20.23 -16.72 2.84
C PHE A 110 -20.37 -15.20 3.03
N ASP A 111 -20.28 -14.73 4.28
CA ASP A 111 -20.33 -13.30 4.62
C ASP A 111 -19.20 -12.50 4.00
N VAL A 112 -17.99 -13.05 3.99
CA VAL A 112 -16.82 -12.40 3.38
C VAL A 112 -16.96 -12.34 1.87
N PHE A 113 -17.44 -13.43 1.24
CA PHE A 113 -17.70 -13.45 -0.19
C PHE A 113 -18.75 -12.41 -0.60
N PHE A 114 -19.82 -12.30 0.18
CA PHE A 114 -20.86 -11.30 -0.04
C PHE A 114 -20.32 -9.87 0.12
N GLY A 115 -19.47 -9.62 1.12
CA GLY A 115 -18.79 -8.36 1.32
C GLY A 115 -17.89 -7.96 0.12
N LEU A 116 -17.14 -8.92 -0.43
CA LEU A 116 -16.32 -8.70 -1.63
C LEU A 116 -17.17 -8.34 -2.87
N ILE A 117 -18.30 -8.99 -3.07
CA ILE A 117 -19.25 -8.66 -4.15
C ILE A 117 -19.79 -7.25 -3.97
N LEU A 118 -20.17 -6.84 -2.76
CA LEU A 118 -20.65 -5.48 -2.49
C LEU A 118 -19.59 -4.42 -2.80
N ILE A 119 -18.33 -4.68 -2.48
CA ILE A 119 -17.20 -3.80 -2.83
C ILE A 119 -17.09 -3.65 -4.35
N LEU A 120 -17.14 -4.75 -5.11
CA LEU A 120 -17.08 -4.73 -6.58
C LEU A 120 -18.25 -3.95 -7.20
N ILE A 121 -19.46 -4.17 -6.69
CA ILE A 121 -20.65 -3.43 -7.14
C ILE A 121 -20.49 -1.93 -6.83
N GLY A 122 -20.05 -1.59 -5.63
CA GLY A 122 -19.81 -0.21 -5.22
C GLY A 122 -18.79 0.50 -6.14
N ILE A 123 -17.68 -0.15 -6.45
CA ILE A 123 -16.66 0.36 -7.38
C ILE A 123 -17.26 0.58 -8.77
N ASN A 124 -18.07 -0.37 -9.28
CA ASN A 124 -18.68 -0.27 -10.59
C ASN A 124 -19.70 0.90 -10.68
N ILE A 125 -20.50 1.09 -9.63
CA ILE A 125 -21.48 2.19 -9.59
C ILE A 125 -20.77 3.54 -9.59
N ILE A 126 -19.69 3.68 -8.81
CA ILE A 126 -18.95 4.94 -8.70
C ILE A 126 -18.17 5.21 -9.99
N SER A 127 -17.52 4.18 -10.58
CA SER A 127 -16.77 4.33 -11.83
C SER A 127 -17.61 4.77 -13.03
N LYS A 128 -18.92 4.50 -13.01
CA LYS A 128 -19.84 4.98 -14.07
C LYS A 128 -20.20 6.47 -13.97
N LYS A 129 -19.87 7.11 -12.85
CA LYS A 129 -20.12 8.55 -12.65
C LYS A 129 -18.93 9.43 -13.08
N PHE A 130 -17.80 8.82 -13.36
CA PHE A 130 -16.58 9.46 -13.86
C PHE A 130 -16.30 9.05 -15.30
#